data_1aed2b2550d82a3622e7a2fb91287c14
#
_entry.id   1aed2b2550d82a3622e7a2fb91287c14
#
_cell.length_a   1.000
_cell.length_b   1.000
_cell.length_c   1.000
_cell.angle_alpha   90.00
_cell.angle_beta   90.00
_cell.angle_gamma   90.00
#
_symmetry.space_group_name_H-M   'P 1'
#
loop_
_entity.id
_entity.type
_entity.pdbx_description
1 polymer ?
#
loop_
_entity_poly.entity_id
_entity_poly.type
_entity_poly.pdbx_seq_one_letter_code
_entity_poly.pdbx_strand_id
1 'polypeptide(L)'
;NPASFIQKDLSIDVQPRFADWKIIKTDGLVVGSFEELPDGKIAVSFRLWDVYAGEVMRINGQPGRRLTTTPDNWRRIAHKIADSIYTRLTGEDPYFDTRIVYIAETGPKLNRVKRLAIMDSDGANQQYLTPGKNTVLTPRFSPSAQEITYMSYEGGRPRVYLFNIETGRQELLGNFPGMTFAPRFSRDDESVLLTEAQDGNSDLYIMNLQTRQSKRLTDNPAIDTSPSMSPDGRAIVFTSDRGGSPQLYVMNADKSPRTCPSGGRDIACRITFNKGQYSTPVWSPRGDLIAFTKQLGGKFYIGVIGVDGTGERLLTESY
;
A
#
# COMPACT_ATOMS: atom_id res chain seq x y z
N ASN A 1 31.16 29.61 1.20
CA ASN A 1 30.02 28.73 0.92
C ASN A 1 30.35 27.87 -0.32
N PRO A 2 30.47 26.53 -0.26
CA PRO A 2 30.78 25.68 -1.41
C PRO A 2 29.87 25.95 -2.62
N ALA A 3 28.59 26.31 -2.38
CA ALA A 3 27.65 26.63 -3.44
C ALA A 3 28.02 27.81 -4.35
N SER A 4 28.96 28.66 -3.96
CA SER A 4 29.39 29.79 -4.79
C SER A 4 30.27 29.41 -5.99
N PHE A 5 30.81 28.18 -5.99
CA PHE A 5 31.70 27.68 -7.04
C PHE A 5 30.99 26.73 -8.03
N ILE A 6 29.72 26.38 -7.75
CA ILE A 6 28.94 25.45 -8.59
C ILE A 6 28.48 26.17 -9.84
N GLN A 7 28.58 25.49 -10.99
CA GLN A 7 28.05 25.96 -12.27
C GLN A 7 26.56 26.31 -12.13
N LYS A 8 26.20 27.56 -12.42
CA LYS A 8 24.81 28.06 -12.30
C LYS A 8 23.99 27.87 -13.57
N ASP A 9 24.65 27.97 -14.73
CA ASP A 9 23.99 27.87 -16.04
C ASP A 9 24.09 26.43 -16.54
N LEU A 10 23.13 25.59 -16.08
CA LEU A 10 22.98 24.21 -16.51
C LEU A 10 21.96 24.14 -17.65
N SER A 11 22.35 23.57 -18.78
CA SER A 11 21.45 23.21 -19.88
C SER A 11 21.41 21.72 -20.06
N ILE A 12 20.24 21.21 -20.48
CA ILE A 12 20.05 19.77 -20.74
C ILE A 12 20.99 19.25 -21.84
N ASP A 13 21.41 20.13 -22.76
CA ASP A 13 22.25 19.79 -23.92
C ASP A 13 23.74 19.98 -23.66
N VAL A 14 24.12 20.53 -22.51
CA VAL A 14 25.51 20.81 -22.13
C VAL A 14 25.95 19.87 -21.02
N GLN A 15 27.12 19.27 -21.20
CA GLN A 15 27.70 18.43 -20.15
C GLN A 15 28.08 19.29 -18.94
N PRO A 16 27.61 18.87 -17.72
CA PRO A 16 27.96 19.61 -16.50
C PRO A 16 29.46 19.57 -16.18
N ARG A 17 29.94 20.58 -15.47
CA ARG A 17 31.31 20.60 -14.90
C ARG A 17 31.35 19.71 -13.66
N PHE A 18 31.55 18.43 -13.83
CA PHE A 18 31.46 17.43 -12.73
C PHE A 18 32.40 17.73 -11.56
N ALA A 19 33.53 18.40 -11.78
CA ALA A 19 34.46 18.79 -10.72
C ALA A 19 33.77 19.65 -9.64
N ASP A 20 32.88 20.56 -10.05
CA ASP A 20 32.13 21.42 -9.12
C ASP A 20 31.21 20.60 -8.20
N TRP A 21 30.55 19.58 -8.78
CA TRP A 21 29.58 18.73 -8.08
C TRP A 21 30.24 17.69 -7.18
N LYS A 22 31.44 17.21 -7.53
CA LYS A 22 32.27 16.34 -6.69
C LYS A 22 32.68 16.99 -5.36
N ILE A 23 32.93 18.33 -5.37
CA ILE A 23 33.30 19.08 -4.17
C ILE A 23 32.22 18.97 -3.08
N ILE A 24 30.93 18.96 -3.47
CA ILE A 24 29.80 18.83 -2.55
C ILE A 24 29.34 17.37 -2.38
N LYS A 25 30.13 16.40 -2.85
CA LYS A 25 29.88 14.96 -2.73
C LYS A 25 28.54 14.52 -3.31
N THR A 26 28.20 15.05 -4.48
CA THR A 26 27.00 14.68 -5.22
C THR A 26 27.30 13.46 -6.10
N ASP A 27 26.54 12.38 -5.95
CA ASP A 27 26.69 11.16 -6.76
C ASP A 27 25.90 11.27 -8.07
N GLY A 28 24.68 11.78 -8.02
CA GLY A 28 23.79 11.94 -9.18
C GLY A 28 23.36 13.39 -9.37
N LEU A 29 23.35 13.87 -10.61
CA LEU A 29 22.89 15.20 -10.98
C LEU A 29 21.75 15.10 -11.98
N VAL A 30 20.61 15.71 -11.66
CA VAL A 30 19.47 15.85 -12.57
C VAL A 30 19.51 17.23 -13.20
N VAL A 31 19.51 17.29 -14.53
CA VAL A 31 19.38 18.53 -15.29
C VAL A 31 18.14 18.43 -16.16
N GLY A 32 17.32 19.48 -16.19
CA GLY A 32 16.07 19.48 -16.93
C GLY A 32 15.78 20.80 -17.61
N SER A 33 14.85 20.76 -18.56
CA SER A 33 14.27 21.93 -19.22
C SER A 33 12.75 21.85 -19.20
N PHE A 34 12.12 23.00 -19.20
CA PHE A 34 10.68 23.20 -19.27
C PHE A 34 10.36 24.03 -20.53
N GLU A 35 9.30 23.66 -21.23
CA GLU A 35 8.85 24.30 -22.46
C GLU A 35 7.32 24.34 -22.49
N GLU A 36 6.75 25.48 -22.80
CA GLU A 36 5.34 25.61 -23.15
C GLU A 36 5.14 25.35 -24.64
N LEU A 37 4.24 24.44 -24.96
CA LEU A 37 3.97 24.06 -26.35
C LEU A 37 2.86 24.92 -26.97
N PRO A 38 2.83 25.08 -28.30
CA PRO A 38 1.80 25.88 -28.99
C PRO A 38 0.36 25.40 -28.76
N ASP A 39 0.17 24.13 -28.40
CA ASP A 39 -1.14 23.54 -28.10
C ASP A 39 -1.57 23.74 -26.62
N GLY A 40 -0.84 24.57 -25.87
CA GLY A 40 -1.11 24.86 -24.45
C GLY A 40 -0.65 23.78 -23.48
N LYS A 41 0.04 22.74 -23.94
CA LYS A 41 0.66 21.75 -23.09
C LYS A 41 2.03 22.21 -22.60
N ILE A 42 2.53 21.51 -21.60
CA ILE A 42 3.91 21.67 -21.13
C ILE A 42 4.71 20.41 -21.46
N ALA A 43 5.97 20.62 -21.84
CA ALA A 43 6.94 19.56 -22.01
C ALA A 43 8.08 19.73 -21.00
N VAL A 44 8.43 18.65 -20.32
CA VAL A 44 9.55 18.60 -19.38
C VAL A 44 10.54 17.56 -19.89
N SER A 45 11.76 17.97 -20.13
CA SER A 45 12.85 17.07 -20.51
C SER A 45 13.86 17.01 -19.37
N PHE A 46 14.45 15.83 -19.12
CA PHE A 46 15.50 15.70 -18.11
C PHE A 46 16.54 14.66 -18.49
N ARG A 47 17.75 14.82 -17.93
CA ARG A 47 18.87 13.87 -17.94
C ARG A 47 19.36 13.65 -16.52
N LEU A 48 19.78 12.44 -16.25
CA LEU A 48 20.43 12.04 -15.01
C LEU A 48 21.90 11.74 -15.32
N TRP A 49 22.82 12.36 -14.57
CA TRP A 49 24.25 12.19 -14.74
C TRP A 49 24.85 11.47 -13.54
N ASP A 50 25.77 10.54 -13.80
CA ASP A 50 26.71 10.06 -12.80
C ASP A 50 27.86 11.06 -12.69
N VAL A 51 27.96 11.71 -11.54
CA VAL A 51 28.94 12.78 -11.33
C VAL A 51 30.37 12.22 -11.26
N TYR A 52 30.54 11.02 -10.71
CA TYR A 52 31.86 10.43 -10.56
C TYR A 52 32.36 9.79 -11.86
N ALA A 53 31.51 9.09 -12.58
CA ALA A 53 31.84 8.54 -13.90
C ALA A 53 31.92 9.62 -14.99
N GLY A 54 31.24 10.76 -14.82
CA GLY A 54 31.18 11.83 -15.80
C GLY A 54 30.34 11.48 -17.03
N GLU A 55 29.38 10.59 -16.87
CA GLU A 55 28.55 10.05 -17.94
C GLU A 55 27.05 10.19 -17.65
N VAL A 56 26.25 10.19 -18.74
CA VAL A 56 24.81 10.18 -18.60
C VAL A 56 24.31 8.78 -18.18
N MET A 57 23.52 8.73 -17.11
CA MET A 57 22.82 7.51 -16.70
C MET A 57 21.63 7.28 -17.63
N ARG A 58 21.67 6.22 -18.41
CA ARG A 58 20.56 5.87 -19.32
C ARG A 58 19.35 5.38 -18.54
N ILE A 59 18.18 5.90 -18.90
CA ILE A 59 16.87 5.48 -18.36
C ILE A 59 16.13 4.75 -19.48
N ASN A 60 15.85 3.46 -19.32
CA ASN A 60 15.29 2.60 -20.36
C ASN A 60 16.06 2.66 -21.69
N GLY A 61 17.40 2.67 -21.60
CA GLY A 61 18.31 2.74 -22.76
C GLY A 61 18.48 4.12 -23.38
N GLN A 62 17.73 5.14 -22.94
CA GLN A 62 17.77 6.50 -23.46
C GLN A 62 18.61 7.44 -22.58
N PRO A 63 19.34 8.42 -23.15
CA PRO A 63 20.17 9.35 -22.38
C PRO A 63 19.37 10.41 -21.65
N GLY A 64 18.06 10.45 -21.80
CA GLY A 64 17.14 11.37 -21.14
C GLY A 64 15.71 11.02 -21.49
N ARG A 65 14.74 11.70 -20.88
CA ARG A 65 13.32 11.55 -21.17
C ARG A 65 12.67 12.91 -21.40
N ARG A 66 11.69 12.95 -22.29
CA ARG A 66 10.77 14.06 -22.48
C ARG A 66 9.35 13.59 -22.19
N LEU A 67 8.66 14.30 -21.31
CA LEU A 67 7.29 14.04 -20.90
C LEU A 67 6.43 15.25 -21.23
N THR A 68 5.21 15.03 -21.73
CA THR A 68 4.28 16.10 -22.11
C THR A 68 2.96 15.91 -21.38
N THR A 69 2.37 17.01 -20.89
CA THR A 69 1.08 17.02 -20.22
C THR A 69 0.39 18.37 -20.31
N THR A 70 -0.85 18.45 -19.80
CA THR A 70 -1.51 19.74 -19.55
C THR A 70 -0.90 20.44 -18.33
N PRO A 71 -0.96 21.78 -18.22
CA PRO A 71 -0.41 22.51 -17.07
C PRO A 71 -0.92 21.99 -15.72
N ASP A 72 -2.19 21.62 -15.61
CA ASP A 72 -2.80 21.14 -14.35
C ASP A 72 -2.20 19.82 -13.84
N ASN A 73 -1.59 19.03 -14.74
CA ASN A 73 -1.00 17.73 -14.41
C ASN A 73 0.52 17.76 -14.18
N TRP A 74 1.12 18.93 -13.95
CA TRP A 74 2.58 19.06 -13.78
C TRP A 74 3.13 18.19 -12.63
N ARG A 75 2.37 18.03 -11.53
CA ARG A 75 2.77 17.17 -10.40
C ARG A 75 2.99 15.73 -10.83
N ARG A 76 2.09 15.19 -11.65
CA ARG A 76 2.22 13.82 -12.17
C ARG A 76 3.48 13.63 -13.01
N ILE A 77 3.88 14.66 -13.80
CA ILE A 77 5.19 14.62 -14.48
C ILE A 77 6.33 14.58 -13.48
N ALA A 78 6.29 15.42 -12.43
CA ALA A 78 7.32 15.44 -11.40
C ALA A 78 7.46 14.07 -10.72
N HIS A 79 6.34 13.42 -10.37
CA HIS A 79 6.33 12.07 -9.80
C HIS A 79 6.92 11.03 -10.77
N LYS A 80 6.55 11.06 -12.05
CA LYS A 80 7.12 10.14 -13.07
C LYS A 80 8.62 10.34 -13.31
N ILE A 81 9.09 11.57 -13.17
CA ILE A 81 10.54 11.88 -13.21
C ILE A 81 11.21 11.28 -11.96
N ALA A 82 10.64 11.52 -10.78
CA ALA A 82 11.15 10.97 -9.52
C ALA A 82 11.20 9.43 -9.57
N ASP A 83 10.14 8.78 -10.07
CA ASP A 83 10.08 7.34 -10.29
C ASP A 83 11.21 6.85 -11.20
N SER A 84 11.43 7.55 -12.32
CA SER A 84 12.47 7.17 -13.27
C SER A 84 13.87 7.29 -12.67
N ILE A 85 14.12 8.32 -11.87
CA ILE A 85 15.38 8.55 -11.17
C ILE A 85 15.56 7.49 -10.07
N TYR A 86 14.53 7.27 -9.24
CA TYR A 86 14.56 6.32 -8.14
C TYR A 86 14.90 4.91 -8.64
N THR A 87 14.13 4.41 -9.61
CA THR A 87 14.38 3.08 -10.20
C THR A 87 15.78 2.98 -10.79
N ARG A 88 16.27 4.05 -11.46
CA ARG A 88 17.62 4.03 -12.05
C ARG A 88 18.73 3.97 -11.01
N LEU A 89 18.56 4.63 -9.86
CA LEU A 89 19.56 4.70 -8.80
C LEU A 89 19.53 3.48 -7.86
N THR A 90 18.33 2.95 -7.58
CA THR A 90 18.15 1.89 -6.57
C THR A 90 17.91 0.52 -7.16
N GLY A 91 17.42 0.43 -8.39
CA GLY A 91 16.93 -0.81 -9.00
C GLY A 91 15.58 -1.30 -8.44
N GLU A 92 14.96 -0.52 -7.55
CA GLU A 92 13.67 -0.87 -6.92
C GLU A 92 12.49 -0.36 -7.74
N ASP A 93 11.31 -0.96 -7.49
CA ASP A 93 10.05 -0.50 -8.08
C ASP A 93 9.72 0.92 -7.60
N PRO A 94 9.22 1.79 -8.49
CA PRO A 94 8.91 3.19 -8.17
C PRO A 94 7.59 3.29 -7.40
N TYR A 95 7.41 4.41 -6.65
CA TYR A 95 6.21 4.64 -5.83
C TYR A 95 5.75 6.11 -5.75
N PHE A 96 6.41 7.06 -6.43
CA PHE A 96 6.04 8.48 -6.35
C PHE A 96 4.76 8.79 -7.14
N ASP A 97 4.56 8.20 -8.33
CA ASP A 97 3.30 8.34 -9.12
C ASP A 97 2.22 7.37 -8.61
N THR A 98 2.00 7.37 -7.29
CA THR A 98 0.99 6.56 -6.61
C THR A 98 -0.01 7.43 -5.85
N ARG A 99 -1.11 6.82 -5.41
CA ARG A 99 -2.15 7.49 -4.64
C ARG A 99 -2.41 6.76 -3.33
N ILE A 100 -2.86 7.52 -2.34
CA ILE A 100 -3.24 7.02 -1.03
C ILE A 100 -4.75 7.10 -0.90
N VAL A 101 -5.39 5.97 -0.60
CA VAL A 101 -6.80 5.94 -0.17
C VAL A 101 -6.86 5.93 1.35
N TYR A 102 -7.72 6.75 1.92
CA TYR A 102 -7.84 6.90 3.37
C TYR A 102 -9.26 7.25 3.81
N ILE A 103 -9.51 7.22 5.10
CA ILE A 103 -10.75 7.71 5.69
C ILE A 103 -10.50 9.12 6.25
N ALA A 104 -11.12 10.10 5.63
CA ALA A 104 -11.13 11.46 6.13
C ALA A 104 -12.20 11.61 7.20
N GLU A 105 -11.81 12.05 8.39
CA GLU A 105 -12.73 12.36 9.49
C GLU A 105 -12.87 13.86 9.68
N THR A 106 -14.11 14.34 9.72
CA THR A 106 -14.44 15.75 9.96
C THR A 106 -15.56 15.89 10.99
N GLY A 107 -15.79 17.10 11.50
CA GLY A 107 -16.84 17.37 12.47
C GLY A 107 -16.42 17.18 13.94
N PRO A 108 -17.30 17.49 14.89
CA PRO A 108 -17.02 17.44 16.33
C PRO A 108 -16.84 15.99 16.81
N LYS A 109 -16.14 15.80 17.93
CA LYS A 109 -15.76 14.49 18.50
C LYS A 109 -16.93 13.51 18.61
N LEU A 110 -18.11 13.98 18.97
CA LEU A 110 -19.31 13.16 19.19
C LEU A 110 -20.16 12.97 17.91
N ASN A 111 -19.82 13.66 16.81
CA ASN A 111 -20.54 13.55 15.54
C ASN A 111 -19.54 13.60 14.38
N ARG A 112 -18.66 12.62 14.29
CA ARG A 112 -17.66 12.48 13.22
C ARG A 112 -18.31 12.01 11.93
N VAL A 113 -18.03 12.74 10.87
CA VAL A 113 -18.37 12.32 9.50
C VAL A 113 -17.15 11.66 8.89
N LYS A 114 -17.28 10.41 8.47
CA LYS A 114 -16.23 9.62 7.83
C LYS A 114 -16.50 9.51 6.33
N ARG A 115 -15.50 9.86 5.52
CA ARG A 115 -15.58 9.79 4.06
C ARG A 115 -14.42 8.98 3.52
N LEU A 116 -14.70 8.17 2.51
CA LEU A 116 -13.66 7.61 1.67
C LEU A 116 -13.03 8.76 0.89
N ALA A 117 -11.71 8.87 0.93
CA ALA A 117 -10.96 9.94 0.29
C ALA A 117 -9.71 9.38 -0.39
N ILE A 118 -9.23 10.11 -1.38
CA ILE A 118 -8.01 9.79 -2.14
C ILE A 118 -7.14 11.03 -2.24
N MET A 119 -5.82 10.85 -2.29
CA MET A 119 -4.83 11.89 -2.53
C MET A 119 -3.61 11.32 -3.24
N ASP A 120 -2.77 12.16 -3.80
CA ASP A 120 -1.46 11.76 -4.31
C ASP A 120 -0.53 11.36 -3.15
N SER A 121 0.53 10.61 -3.45
CA SER A 121 1.48 10.12 -2.45
C SER A 121 2.13 11.23 -1.61
N ASP A 122 2.21 12.45 -2.14
CA ASP A 122 2.74 13.66 -1.48
C ASP A 122 1.69 14.47 -0.71
N GLY A 123 0.44 13.95 -0.61
CA GLY A 123 -0.67 14.60 0.08
C GLY A 123 -1.44 15.64 -0.72
N ALA A 124 -1.08 15.87 -1.99
CA ALA A 124 -1.82 16.78 -2.86
C ALA A 124 -3.08 16.15 -3.46
N ASN A 125 -3.90 16.95 -4.16
CA ASN A 125 -5.07 16.52 -4.93
C ASN A 125 -6.08 15.70 -4.11
N GLN A 126 -6.34 16.13 -2.86
CA GLN A 126 -7.29 15.46 -1.97
C GLN A 126 -8.72 15.56 -2.53
N GLN A 127 -9.38 14.41 -2.63
CA GLN A 127 -10.77 14.31 -3.10
C GLN A 127 -11.58 13.35 -2.23
N TYR A 128 -12.83 13.71 -1.94
CA TYR A 128 -13.78 12.79 -1.31
C TYR A 128 -14.46 11.92 -2.36
N LEU A 129 -14.44 10.60 -2.15
CA LEU A 129 -15.10 9.64 -3.02
C LEU A 129 -16.50 9.27 -2.55
N THR A 130 -16.83 9.52 -1.27
CA THR A 130 -18.16 9.29 -0.69
C THR A 130 -18.69 10.54 -0.01
N PRO A 131 -20.03 10.74 0.02
CA PRO A 131 -20.65 11.95 0.58
C PRO A 131 -20.59 12.03 2.11
N GLY A 132 -20.27 10.93 2.82
CA GLY A 132 -20.21 10.87 4.29
C GLY A 132 -21.56 10.64 4.96
N LYS A 133 -22.56 10.12 4.24
CA LYS A 133 -23.87 9.75 4.81
C LYS A 133 -23.78 8.52 5.72
N ASN A 134 -22.89 7.58 5.38
CA ASN A 134 -22.67 6.33 6.11
C ASN A 134 -21.24 6.30 6.64
N THR A 135 -21.03 5.64 7.78
CA THR A 135 -19.68 5.36 8.28
C THR A 135 -18.98 4.41 7.33
N VAL A 136 -17.78 4.81 6.88
CA VAL A 136 -16.90 4.02 6.03
C VAL A 136 -15.56 3.78 6.72
N LEU A 137 -14.95 2.60 6.52
CA LEU A 137 -13.71 2.17 7.19
C LEU A 137 -12.87 1.27 6.29
N THR A 138 -11.63 1.06 6.66
CA THR A 138 -10.69 0.07 6.12
C THR A 138 -10.59 0.02 4.59
N PRO A 139 -10.31 1.15 3.92
CA PRO A 139 -10.17 1.16 2.48
C PRO A 139 -8.89 0.43 2.04
N ARG A 140 -8.94 -0.20 0.87
CA ARG A 140 -7.79 -0.86 0.24
C ARG A 140 -7.84 -0.65 -1.27
N PHE A 141 -6.71 -0.23 -1.84
CA PHE A 141 -6.53 -0.21 -3.28
C PHE A 141 -6.39 -1.62 -3.85
N SER A 142 -6.91 -1.81 -5.04
CA SER A 142 -6.52 -2.89 -5.93
C SER A 142 -5.04 -2.71 -6.35
N PRO A 143 -4.23 -3.77 -6.42
CA PRO A 143 -2.85 -3.70 -6.92
C PRO A 143 -2.72 -3.17 -8.35
N SER A 144 -3.66 -3.43 -9.24
CA SER A 144 -3.55 -3.08 -10.66
C SER A 144 -4.72 -2.27 -11.23
N ALA A 145 -5.93 -2.42 -10.67
CA ALA A 145 -7.13 -1.74 -11.16
C ALA A 145 -7.40 -0.41 -10.44
N GLN A 146 -8.20 0.46 -11.07
CA GLN A 146 -8.68 1.70 -10.45
C GLN A 146 -9.87 1.43 -9.52
N GLU A 147 -9.67 0.50 -8.59
CA GLU A 147 -10.70 0.01 -7.68
C GLU A 147 -10.25 0.05 -6.22
N ILE A 148 -11.22 0.24 -5.36
CA ILE A 148 -11.03 0.30 -3.90
C ILE A 148 -12.06 -0.62 -3.26
N THR A 149 -11.63 -1.53 -2.39
CA THR A 149 -12.54 -2.17 -1.44
C THR A 149 -12.57 -1.39 -0.14
N TYR A 150 -13.74 -1.31 0.49
CA TYR A 150 -13.90 -0.66 1.78
C TYR A 150 -15.11 -1.23 2.53
N MET A 151 -15.16 -1.01 3.82
CA MET A 151 -16.32 -1.35 4.64
C MET A 151 -17.25 -0.13 4.77
N SER A 152 -18.55 -0.34 4.61
CA SER A 152 -19.59 0.68 4.84
C SER A 152 -20.70 0.13 5.75
N TYR A 153 -21.26 1.03 6.56
CA TYR A 153 -22.47 0.77 7.35
C TYR A 153 -23.76 1.12 6.60
N GLU A 154 -23.68 1.24 5.27
CA GLU A 154 -24.87 1.39 4.44
C GLU A 154 -25.84 0.20 4.64
N GLY A 155 -27.11 0.50 4.90
CA GLY A 155 -28.09 -0.56 5.27
C GLY A 155 -28.04 -1.01 6.72
N GLY A 156 -27.36 -0.28 7.63
CA GLY A 156 -27.41 -0.44 9.09
C GLY A 156 -26.46 -1.51 9.66
N ARG A 157 -25.76 -2.27 8.84
CA ARG A 157 -24.73 -3.23 9.26
C ARG A 157 -23.48 -3.15 8.39
N PRO A 158 -22.27 -3.50 8.93
CA PRO A 158 -21.05 -3.45 8.16
C PRO A 158 -21.05 -4.46 7.01
N ARG A 159 -20.74 -3.97 5.81
CA ARG A 159 -20.62 -4.72 4.57
C ARG A 159 -19.40 -4.22 3.79
N VAL A 160 -18.80 -5.13 3.03
CA VAL A 160 -17.71 -4.79 2.11
C VAL A 160 -18.29 -4.35 0.76
N TYR A 161 -17.78 -3.24 0.27
CA TYR A 161 -18.13 -2.66 -1.04
C TYR A 161 -16.89 -2.59 -1.92
N LEU A 162 -17.10 -2.68 -3.23
CA LEU A 162 -16.15 -2.35 -4.27
C LEU A 162 -16.52 -1.00 -4.87
N PHE A 163 -15.56 -0.10 -5.01
CA PHE A 163 -15.72 1.23 -5.60
C PHE A 163 -14.77 1.38 -6.78
N ASN A 164 -15.29 1.68 -7.96
CA ASN A 164 -14.50 2.00 -9.14
C ASN A 164 -14.26 3.52 -9.19
N ILE A 165 -12.99 3.93 -9.18
CA ILE A 165 -12.58 5.34 -9.07
C ILE A 165 -12.92 6.13 -10.32
N GLU A 166 -12.84 5.51 -11.50
CA GLU A 166 -13.06 6.18 -12.79
C GLU A 166 -14.53 6.47 -13.04
N THR A 167 -15.40 5.51 -12.71
CA THR A 167 -16.85 5.62 -12.95
C THR A 167 -17.64 6.15 -11.77
N GLY A 168 -17.04 6.16 -10.56
CA GLY A 168 -17.74 6.47 -9.32
C GLY A 168 -18.77 5.40 -8.89
N ARG A 169 -18.82 4.26 -9.58
CA ARG A 169 -19.75 3.17 -9.28
C ARG A 169 -19.31 2.44 -8.02
N GLN A 170 -20.28 2.22 -7.13
CA GLN A 170 -20.07 1.35 -5.97
C GLN A 170 -21.00 0.14 -6.07
N GLU A 171 -20.54 -0.99 -5.61
CA GLU A 171 -21.32 -2.22 -5.54
C GLU A 171 -21.03 -3.02 -4.25
N LEU A 172 -22.06 -3.70 -3.74
CA LEU A 172 -21.93 -4.60 -2.60
C LEU A 172 -21.15 -5.84 -3.02
N LEU A 173 -20.10 -6.17 -2.26
CA LEU A 173 -19.28 -7.34 -2.52
C LEU A 173 -19.85 -8.57 -1.81
N GLY A 174 -20.56 -9.41 -2.58
CA GLY A 174 -21.13 -10.67 -2.13
C GLY A 174 -22.42 -10.54 -1.32
N ASN A 175 -23.09 -11.68 -1.18
CA ASN A 175 -24.32 -11.80 -0.41
C ASN A 175 -24.08 -12.70 0.81
N PHE A 176 -23.38 -12.17 1.82
CA PHE A 176 -23.10 -12.87 3.06
C PHE A 176 -24.24 -12.66 4.07
N PRO A 177 -24.67 -13.69 4.79
CA PRO A 177 -25.69 -13.57 5.83
C PRO A 177 -25.22 -12.74 7.03
N GLY A 178 -23.95 -12.86 7.39
CA GLY A 178 -23.31 -12.13 8.48
C GLY A 178 -22.81 -10.74 8.12
N MET A 179 -22.08 -10.13 9.02
CA MET A 179 -21.35 -8.88 8.78
C MET A 179 -20.05 -9.17 8.03
N THR A 180 -19.67 -8.34 7.05
CA THR A 180 -18.40 -8.49 6.35
C THR A 180 -17.49 -7.28 6.56
N PHE A 181 -16.19 -7.53 6.78
CA PHE A 181 -15.20 -6.49 7.06
C PHE A 181 -13.77 -6.92 6.71
N ALA A 182 -12.81 -6.01 6.92
CA ALA A 182 -11.37 -6.21 6.70
C ALA A 182 -11.02 -6.74 5.30
N PRO A 183 -11.53 -6.11 4.21
CA PRO A 183 -11.25 -6.59 2.85
C PRO A 183 -9.79 -6.42 2.47
N ARG A 184 -9.27 -7.34 1.64
CA ARG A 184 -7.94 -7.30 1.01
C ARG A 184 -8.02 -7.90 -0.37
N PHE A 185 -7.52 -7.22 -1.38
CA PHE A 185 -7.31 -7.82 -2.69
C PHE A 185 -6.26 -8.94 -2.63
N SER A 186 -6.42 -9.95 -3.45
CA SER A 186 -5.33 -10.83 -3.86
C SER A 186 -4.35 -10.05 -4.74
N ARG A 187 -3.13 -10.59 -4.92
CA ARG A 187 -2.11 -9.90 -5.71
C ARG A 187 -2.48 -9.76 -7.19
N ASP A 188 -3.18 -10.76 -7.73
CA ASP A 188 -3.63 -10.82 -9.13
C ASP A 188 -4.90 -10.01 -9.40
N ASP A 189 -5.46 -9.33 -8.40
CA ASP A 189 -6.76 -8.63 -8.44
C ASP A 189 -7.98 -9.50 -8.80
N GLU A 190 -7.81 -10.81 -8.90
CA GLU A 190 -8.92 -11.69 -9.26
C GLU A 190 -9.86 -11.97 -8.08
N SER A 191 -9.37 -11.77 -6.86
CA SER A 191 -10.10 -12.11 -5.64
C SER A 191 -9.96 -11.07 -4.54
N VAL A 192 -10.92 -11.09 -3.60
CA VAL A 192 -10.87 -10.34 -2.34
C VAL A 192 -10.98 -11.31 -1.17
N LEU A 193 -10.01 -11.22 -0.24
CA LEU A 193 -10.12 -11.84 1.07
C LEU A 193 -10.94 -10.91 1.97
N LEU A 194 -11.78 -11.48 2.80
CA LEU A 194 -12.57 -10.74 3.78
C LEU A 194 -12.87 -11.60 5.01
N THR A 195 -13.34 -10.97 6.05
CA THR A 195 -13.89 -11.63 7.24
C THR A 195 -15.40 -11.58 7.18
N GLU A 196 -16.06 -12.70 7.47
CA GLU A 196 -17.48 -12.76 7.78
C GLU A 196 -17.67 -13.09 9.25
N ALA A 197 -18.49 -12.29 9.95
CA ALA A 197 -18.90 -12.55 11.32
C ALA A 197 -20.38 -12.91 11.35
N GLN A 198 -20.68 -14.09 11.86
CA GLN A 198 -22.02 -14.63 12.03
C GLN A 198 -22.13 -15.45 13.31
N ASP A 199 -23.24 -15.32 14.03
CA ASP A 199 -23.60 -16.15 15.21
C ASP A 199 -22.50 -16.19 16.30
N GLY A 200 -21.76 -15.09 16.47
CA GLY A 200 -20.71 -14.95 17.48
C GLY A 200 -19.35 -15.51 17.07
N ASN A 201 -19.20 -16.04 15.87
CA ASN A 201 -17.94 -16.48 15.27
C ASN A 201 -17.52 -15.58 14.10
N SER A 202 -16.24 -15.64 13.73
CA SER A 202 -15.70 -14.93 12.56
C SER A 202 -14.72 -15.81 11.81
N ASP A 203 -14.95 -15.94 10.52
CA ASP A 203 -14.12 -16.73 9.62
C ASP A 203 -13.64 -15.94 8.40
N LEU A 204 -12.56 -16.42 7.82
CA LEU A 204 -11.98 -15.87 6.61
C LEU A 204 -12.62 -16.47 5.37
N TYR A 205 -12.88 -15.62 4.40
CA TYR A 205 -13.38 -15.99 3.08
C TYR A 205 -12.50 -15.39 1.99
N ILE A 206 -12.45 -16.05 0.85
CA ILE A 206 -11.95 -15.52 -0.41
C ILE A 206 -13.10 -15.51 -1.41
N MET A 207 -13.29 -14.39 -2.08
CA MET A 207 -14.30 -14.22 -3.12
C MET A 207 -13.63 -13.90 -4.45
N ASN A 208 -13.96 -14.64 -5.49
CA ASN A 208 -13.56 -14.30 -6.85
C ASN A 208 -14.40 -13.12 -7.37
N LEU A 209 -13.75 -12.06 -7.87
CA LEU A 209 -14.41 -10.81 -8.27
C LEU A 209 -15.21 -10.95 -9.57
N GLN A 210 -14.82 -11.86 -10.46
CA GLN A 210 -15.51 -12.10 -11.72
C GLN A 210 -16.74 -12.99 -11.54
N THR A 211 -16.58 -14.15 -10.89
CA THR A 211 -17.66 -15.13 -10.73
C THR A 211 -18.56 -14.85 -9.54
N ARG A 212 -18.13 -14.00 -8.59
CA ARG A 212 -18.79 -13.69 -7.31
C ARG A 212 -18.94 -14.89 -6.39
N GLN A 213 -18.28 -15.99 -6.68
CA GLN A 213 -18.24 -17.15 -5.81
C GLN A 213 -17.30 -16.91 -4.64
N SER A 214 -17.77 -17.27 -3.44
CA SER A 214 -16.99 -17.21 -2.21
C SER A 214 -16.64 -18.61 -1.69
N LYS A 215 -15.44 -18.74 -1.11
CA LYS A 215 -14.97 -19.96 -0.47
C LYS A 215 -14.52 -19.63 0.96
N ARG A 216 -15.02 -20.36 1.95
CA ARG A 216 -14.58 -20.26 3.34
C ARG A 216 -13.16 -20.83 3.47
N LEU A 217 -12.26 -20.05 4.06
CA LEU A 217 -10.86 -20.40 4.27
C LEU A 217 -10.62 -21.01 5.65
N THR A 218 -11.20 -20.45 6.69
CA THR A 218 -11.10 -20.99 8.05
C THR A 218 -12.45 -21.55 8.51
N ASP A 219 -12.40 -22.55 9.38
CA ASP A 219 -13.54 -23.23 9.99
C ASP A 219 -13.13 -23.64 11.41
N ASN A 220 -13.08 -22.67 12.31
CA ASN A 220 -12.63 -22.84 13.68
C ASN A 220 -13.56 -22.03 14.60
N PRO A 221 -13.89 -22.48 15.82
CA PRO A 221 -14.71 -21.71 16.76
C PRO A 221 -14.03 -20.41 17.26
N ALA A 222 -12.76 -20.19 16.94
CA ALA A 222 -12.03 -18.96 17.23
C ALA A 222 -12.41 -17.82 16.27
N ILE A 223 -12.19 -16.60 16.71
CA ILE A 223 -12.37 -15.38 15.92
C ILE A 223 -11.18 -15.23 14.97
N ASP A 224 -11.34 -15.59 13.71
CA ASP A 224 -10.36 -15.41 12.64
C ASP A 224 -10.70 -14.16 11.83
N THR A 225 -9.76 -13.18 11.74
CA THR A 225 -10.04 -11.89 11.13
C THR A 225 -8.82 -11.25 10.49
N SER A 226 -9.04 -10.18 9.71
CA SER A 226 -8.00 -9.32 9.13
C SER A 226 -6.99 -10.09 8.27
N PRO A 227 -7.41 -10.83 7.25
CA PRO A 227 -6.52 -11.58 6.39
C PRO A 227 -5.64 -10.65 5.53
N SER A 228 -4.43 -11.11 5.23
CA SER A 228 -3.54 -10.50 4.23
C SER A 228 -2.81 -11.60 3.47
N MET A 229 -2.87 -11.56 2.14
CA MET A 229 -2.20 -12.55 1.28
C MET A 229 -0.72 -12.18 1.08
N SER A 230 0.15 -13.19 1.04
CA SER A 230 1.55 -13.01 0.68
C SER A 230 1.71 -12.53 -0.77
N PRO A 231 2.81 -11.83 -1.12
CA PRO A 231 3.02 -11.32 -2.48
C PRO A 231 3.08 -12.40 -3.57
N ASP A 232 3.40 -13.63 -3.22
CA ASP A 232 3.41 -14.78 -4.13
C ASP A 232 2.06 -15.51 -4.22
N GLY A 233 1.05 -15.05 -3.46
CA GLY A 233 -0.29 -15.66 -3.42
C GLY A 233 -0.39 -17.00 -2.68
N ARG A 234 0.70 -17.50 -2.09
CA ARG A 234 0.74 -18.87 -1.53
C ARG A 234 0.35 -18.97 -0.07
N ALA A 235 0.44 -17.88 0.69
CA ALA A 235 0.14 -17.86 2.11
C ALA A 235 -0.78 -16.70 2.50
N ILE A 236 -1.48 -16.89 3.62
CA ILE A 236 -2.37 -15.89 4.21
C ILE A 236 -1.97 -15.74 5.67
N VAL A 237 -1.65 -14.50 6.09
CA VAL A 237 -1.50 -14.13 7.49
C VAL A 237 -2.82 -13.54 7.98
N PHE A 238 -3.19 -13.83 9.22
CA PHE A 238 -4.43 -13.35 9.82
C PHE A 238 -4.30 -13.27 11.35
N THR A 239 -5.26 -12.59 11.97
CA THR A 239 -5.42 -12.55 13.42
C THR A 239 -6.35 -13.67 13.86
N SER A 240 -5.98 -14.41 14.92
CA SER A 240 -6.83 -15.43 15.54
C SER A 240 -6.64 -15.46 17.05
N ASP A 241 -7.72 -15.70 17.79
CA ASP A 241 -7.69 -15.90 19.23
C ASP A 241 -7.72 -17.38 19.66
N ARG A 242 -7.52 -18.33 18.72
CA ARG A 242 -7.50 -19.79 18.97
C ARG A 242 -6.50 -20.24 20.04
N GLY A 243 -5.50 -19.42 20.35
CA GLY A 243 -4.55 -19.64 21.44
C GLY A 243 -4.92 -18.94 22.74
N GLY A 244 -6.18 -18.48 22.92
CA GLY A 244 -6.70 -17.80 24.10
C GLY A 244 -6.55 -16.28 24.10
N SER A 245 -5.83 -15.71 23.13
CA SER A 245 -5.72 -14.26 22.92
C SER A 245 -5.37 -13.96 21.46
N PRO A 246 -5.72 -12.77 20.93
CA PRO A 246 -5.41 -12.39 19.55
C PRO A 246 -3.92 -12.45 19.23
N GLN A 247 -3.55 -13.30 18.28
CA GLN A 247 -2.20 -13.53 17.81
C GLN A 247 -2.18 -13.62 16.28
N LEU A 248 -0.99 -13.53 15.68
CA LEU A 248 -0.85 -13.71 14.23
C LEU A 248 -0.63 -15.19 13.91
N TYR A 249 -1.38 -15.64 12.92
CA TYR A 249 -1.28 -16.98 12.35
C TYR A 249 -1.04 -16.89 10.86
N VAL A 250 -0.33 -17.88 10.32
CA VAL A 250 -0.11 -18.03 8.88
C VAL A 250 -0.61 -19.38 8.43
N MET A 251 -1.35 -19.41 7.32
CA MET A 251 -1.83 -20.63 6.66
C MET A 251 -1.42 -20.63 5.18
N ASN A 252 -1.35 -21.80 4.55
CA ASN A 252 -1.24 -21.89 3.10
C ASN A 252 -2.60 -21.53 2.44
N ALA A 253 -2.58 -20.83 1.31
CA ALA A 253 -3.80 -20.40 0.62
C ALA A 253 -4.64 -21.58 0.11
N ASP A 254 -4.01 -22.72 -0.19
CA ASP A 254 -4.64 -23.97 -0.58
C ASP A 254 -5.14 -24.83 0.60
N LYS A 255 -4.94 -24.36 1.84
CA LYS A 255 -5.25 -25.05 3.10
C LYS A 255 -4.40 -26.30 3.37
N SER A 256 -3.32 -26.52 2.64
CA SER A 256 -2.39 -27.62 2.95
C SER A 256 -1.66 -27.34 4.29
N PRO A 257 -1.36 -28.39 5.09
CA PRO A 257 -0.60 -28.23 6.33
C PRO A 257 0.80 -27.68 6.06
N ARG A 258 1.26 -26.77 6.92
CA ARG A 258 2.60 -26.18 6.89
C ARG A 258 3.39 -26.49 8.15
N THR A 259 4.72 -26.40 8.09
CA THR A 259 5.58 -26.52 9.28
C THR A 259 5.45 -25.26 10.12
N CYS A 260 5.20 -25.43 11.42
CA CYS A 260 5.02 -24.31 12.34
C CYS A 260 6.33 -23.91 13.04
N PRO A 261 6.54 -22.61 13.36
CA PRO A 261 7.69 -22.17 14.15
C PRO A 261 7.81 -22.86 15.53
N SER A 262 6.67 -23.19 16.13
CA SER A 262 6.60 -23.93 17.40
C SER A 262 6.88 -25.42 17.30
N GLY A 263 7.18 -25.93 16.10
CA GLY A 263 7.32 -27.34 15.78
C GLY A 263 6.01 -27.99 15.32
N GLY A 264 6.12 -29.16 14.67
CA GLY A 264 4.98 -29.87 14.10
C GLY A 264 4.46 -29.27 12.80
N ARG A 265 3.30 -29.76 12.34
CA ARG A 265 2.59 -29.29 11.15
C ARG A 265 1.14 -29.01 11.48
N ASP A 266 0.62 -27.90 10.97
CA ASP A 266 -0.79 -27.51 11.12
C ASP A 266 -1.23 -26.72 9.88
N ILE A 267 -2.56 -26.60 9.69
CA ILE A 267 -3.16 -25.76 8.65
C ILE A 267 -2.90 -24.30 8.96
N ALA A 268 -2.97 -23.88 10.24
CA ALA A 268 -2.74 -22.50 10.67
C ALA A 268 -1.72 -22.46 11.82
N CYS A 269 -0.54 -21.93 11.52
CA CYS A 269 0.59 -21.86 12.44
C CYS A 269 0.69 -20.47 13.09
N ARG A 270 0.75 -20.42 14.41
CA ARG A 270 1.03 -19.20 15.17
C ARG A 270 2.46 -18.73 14.91
N ILE A 271 2.65 -17.42 14.71
CA ILE A 271 3.96 -16.80 14.47
C ILE A 271 4.34 -15.73 15.50
N THR A 272 3.42 -15.34 16.42
CA THR A 272 3.71 -14.38 17.50
C THR A 272 3.62 -15.04 18.86
N PHE A 273 4.67 -14.89 19.71
CA PHE A 273 4.79 -15.58 20.99
C PHE A 273 5.07 -14.63 22.16
N ASN A 274 5.42 -13.36 21.89
CA ASN A 274 5.68 -12.37 22.93
C ASN A 274 4.39 -11.90 23.58
N LYS A 275 4.52 -11.27 24.76
CA LYS A 275 3.36 -10.70 25.50
C LYS A 275 2.64 -9.64 24.65
N GLY A 276 1.33 -9.54 24.81
CA GLY A 276 0.45 -8.59 24.13
C GLY A 276 -0.52 -9.27 23.15
N GLN A 277 -1.40 -8.47 22.60
CA GLN A 277 -2.37 -8.88 21.58
C GLN A 277 -1.92 -8.31 20.24
N TYR A 278 -2.02 -9.11 19.19
CA TYR A 278 -1.58 -8.77 17.84
C TYR A 278 -2.77 -8.75 16.90
N SER A 279 -2.82 -7.77 16.01
CA SER A 279 -3.93 -7.60 15.08
C SER A 279 -3.50 -6.93 13.77
N THR A 280 -4.42 -6.92 12.80
CA THR A 280 -4.30 -6.23 11.51
C THR A 280 -2.98 -6.48 10.78
N PRO A 281 -2.58 -7.74 10.56
CA PRO A 281 -1.34 -8.04 9.87
C PRO A 281 -1.38 -7.61 8.40
N VAL A 282 -0.23 -7.20 7.88
CA VAL A 282 -0.04 -6.85 6.46
C VAL A 282 1.31 -7.38 5.99
N TRP A 283 1.32 -8.15 4.91
CA TRP A 283 2.55 -8.59 4.26
C TRP A 283 3.31 -7.41 3.66
N SER A 284 4.64 -7.44 3.79
CA SER A 284 5.50 -6.55 3.02
C SER A 284 5.42 -6.89 1.52
N PRO A 285 5.60 -5.91 0.63
CA PRO A 285 5.66 -6.18 -0.82
C PRO A 285 6.77 -7.18 -1.22
N ARG A 286 7.84 -7.26 -0.44
CA ARG A 286 8.95 -8.21 -0.66
C ARG A 286 8.65 -9.62 -0.13
N GLY A 287 7.63 -9.79 0.70
CA GLY A 287 7.23 -11.08 1.25
C GLY A 287 8.08 -11.59 2.42
N ASP A 288 9.03 -10.81 2.90
CA ASP A 288 9.97 -11.15 3.97
C ASP A 288 9.47 -10.78 5.37
N LEU A 289 8.63 -9.76 5.47
CA LEU A 289 8.13 -9.22 6.73
C LEU A 289 6.61 -9.15 6.77
N ILE A 290 6.07 -9.14 7.97
CA ILE A 290 4.67 -8.87 8.29
C ILE A 290 4.62 -7.69 9.25
N ALA A 291 4.00 -6.59 8.83
CA ALA A 291 3.66 -5.47 9.70
C ALA A 291 2.40 -5.80 10.51
N PHE A 292 2.31 -5.30 11.74
CA PHE A 292 1.18 -5.57 12.62
C PHE A 292 0.92 -4.43 13.61
N THR A 293 -0.28 -4.42 14.18
CA THR A 293 -0.61 -3.65 15.38
C THR A 293 -0.47 -4.55 16.60
N LYS A 294 0.22 -4.07 17.64
CA LYS A 294 0.35 -4.75 18.94
C LYS A 294 -0.25 -3.89 20.04
N GLN A 295 -1.09 -4.48 20.86
CA GLN A 295 -1.58 -3.87 22.10
C GLN A 295 -0.86 -4.51 23.29
N LEU A 296 -0.20 -3.68 24.09
CA LEU A 296 0.54 -4.11 25.29
C LEU A 296 0.48 -3.01 26.35
N GLY A 297 0.05 -3.36 27.57
CA GLY A 297 0.00 -2.42 28.68
C GLY A 297 -0.91 -1.20 28.45
N GLY A 298 -1.99 -1.35 27.68
CA GLY A 298 -2.92 -0.27 27.34
C GLY A 298 -2.45 0.65 26.20
N LYS A 299 -1.27 0.42 25.63
CA LYS A 299 -0.69 1.17 24.51
C LYS A 299 -0.76 0.38 23.22
N PHE A 300 -0.76 1.10 22.10
CA PHE A 300 -0.69 0.52 20.77
C PHE A 300 0.67 0.77 20.13
N TYR A 301 1.18 -0.23 19.44
CA TYR A 301 2.45 -0.20 18.75
C TYR A 301 2.25 -0.68 17.31
N ILE A 302 2.98 -0.10 16.38
CA ILE A 302 3.19 -0.69 15.06
C ILE A 302 4.53 -1.44 15.11
N GLY A 303 4.52 -2.69 14.68
CA GLY A 303 5.70 -3.52 14.64
C GLY A 303 5.81 -4.31 13.34
N VAL A 304 6.95 -4.96 13.17
CA VAL A 304 7.22 -5.92 12.09
C VAL A 304 7.82 -7.20 12.67
N ILE A 305 7.57 -8.31 11.98
CA ILE A 305 8.07 -9.64 12.32
C ILE A 305 8.39 -10.40 11.03
N GLY A 306 9.37 -11.29 11.07
CA GLY A 306 9.64 -12.22 9.99
C GLY A 306 8.48 -13.20 9.79
N VAL A 307 8.35 -13.72 8.59
CA VAL A 307 7.29 -14.67 8.23
C VAL A 307 7.41 -16.02 8.95
N ASP A 308 8.59 -16.31 9.48
CA ASP A 308 8.90 -17.44 10.35
C ASP A 308 8.68 -17.18 11.85
N GLY A 309 8.20 -15.98 12.21
CA GLY A 309 7.97 -15.57 13.60
C GLY A 309 9.21 -15.05 14.33
N THR A 310 10.32 -14.83 13.63
CA THR A 310 11.54 -14.29 14.21
C THR A 310 11.69 -12.78 13.98
N GLY A 311 12.61 -12.13 14.68
CA GLY A 311 12.99 -10.75 14.43
C GLY A 311 11.90 -9.71 14.72
N GLU A 312 10.98 -9.99 15.68
CA GLU A 312 9.97 -8.99 16.08
C GLU A 312 10.65 -7.71 16.57
N ARG A 313 10.22 -6.58 15.99
CA ARG A 313 10.63 -5.24 16.44
C ARG A 313 9.46 -4.26 16.36
N LEU A 314 9.36 -3.40 17.34
CA LEU A 314 8.39 -2.32 17.37
C LEU A 314 8.99 -1.08 16.68
N LEU A 315 8.21 -0.44 15.81
CA LEU A 315 8.61 0.72 15.01
C LEU A 315 8.14 2.03 15.64
N THR A 316 6.92 2.05 16.16
CA THR A 316 6.29 3.23 16.76
C THR A 316 5.48 2.84 17.98
N GLU A 317 5.23 3.82 18.85
CA GLU A 317 4.28 3.78 19.95
C GLU A 317 3.20 4.83 19.71
N SER A 318 1.93 4.45 19.90
CA SER A 318 0.79 5.37 19.90
C SER A 318 0.27 5.55 21.33
N TYR A 319 -0.14 6.75 21.64
CA TYR A 319 -0.72 7.13 22.94
C TYR A 319 -2.15 6.58 23.12
#